data_609bef2410aa5631b8395e2fd642255d
#
_entry.id   609bef2410aa5631b8395e2fd642255d
#
_cell.length_a   1.000
_cell.length_b   1.000
_cell.length_c   1.000
_cell.angle_alpha   90.00
_cell.angle_beta   90.00
_cell.angle_gamma   90.00
#
_symmetry.space_group_name_H-M   'P 1'
#
loop_
_entity.id
_entity.type
_entity.pdbx_description
1 polymer ?
#
loop_
_entity_poly.entity_id
_entity_poly.type
_entity_poly.pdbx_seq_one_letter_code
_entity_poly.pdbx_strand_id
1 'polypeptide(L)'
;MQYVLPLMLTLMAARFTGNVFNEGLYDIHIHLKNIPFLEAEVPSVAERHEIVAGQVMSTDVKCLRPVERAGIVYDLLSSCNHGCFPIVDISSGGTLYGTASRAMLCTLLQRRAFGPADAHSHADEDSLGPRRLSPLVQWDAIEKVFPRYPTIDDVIMTNNDRECWLDLRPYGNTAPYTINETASIQRTYRLFRTLGLRHLCVVNHNNQVVGIITRKDLLPGALSRSLMRGRQAHFE
;
A
#
# COMPACT_ATOMS: atom_id res chain seq x y z
N MET A 1 -17.84 -43.83 -5.51
CA MET A 1 -16.39 -43.55 -5.43
C MET A 1 -15.52 -44.17 -6.55
N GLN A 2 -16.06 -45.05 -7.39
CA GLN A 2 -15.29 -45.79 -8.41
C GLN A 2 -14.72 -44.94 -9.56
N TYR A 3 -15.28 -43.74 -9.82
CA TYR A 3 -14.86 -42.89 -10.95
C TYR A 3 -13.85 -41.79 -10.60
N VAL A 4 -13.49 -41.62 -9.32
CA VAL A 4 -12.58 -40.55 -8.89
C VAL A 4 -11.16 -40.75 -9.42
N LEU A 5 -10.67 -41.98 -9.34
CA LEU A 5 -9.31 -42.32 -9.79
C LEU A 5 -9.12 -42.16 -11.31
N PRO A 6 -10.01 -42.71 -12.18
CA PRO A 6 -9.94 -42.48 -13.62
C PRO A 6 -10.05 -40.99 -13.97
N LEU A 7 -10.92 -40.23 -13.29
CA LEU A 7 -11.13 -38.81 -13.53
C LEU A 7 -9.89 -37.97 -13.16
N MET A 8 -9.23 -38.31 -12.04
CA MET A 8 -7.95 -37.68 -11.68
C MET A 8 -6.87 -37.98 -12.70
N LEU A 9 -6.74 -39.22 -13.14
CA LEU A 9 -5.73 -39.60 -14.16
C LEU A 9 -5.95 -38.88 -15.49
N THR A 10 -7.20 -38.81 -15.96
CA THR A 10 -7.52 -38.08 -17.20
C THR A 10 -7.23 -36.59 -17.09
N LEU A 11 -7.57 -35.95 -15.95
CA LEU A 11 -7.26 -34.54 -15.70
C LEU A 11 -5.74 -34.29 -15.64
N MET A 12 -4.99 -35.19 -14.99
CA MET A 12 -3.53 -35.07 -14.94
C MET A 12 -2.91 -35.23 -16.33
N ALA A 13 -3.35 -36.22 -17.11
CA ALA A 13 -2.88 -36.44 -18.49
C ALA A 13 -3.22 -35.25 -19.39
N ALA A 14 -4.46 -34.74 -19.32
CA ALA A 14 -4.89 -33.58 -20.07
C ALA A 14 -4.09 -32.32 -19.72
N ARG A 15 -3.84 -32.08 -18.42
CA ARG A 15 -3.00 -30.99 -17.95
C ARG A 15 -1.56 -31.10 -18.43
N PHE A 16 -0.97 -32.28 -18.32
CA PHE A 16 0.38 -32.53 -18.80
C PHE A 16 0.53 -32.29 -20.29
N THR A 17 -0.40 -32.83 -21.07
CA THR A 17 -0.42 -32.65 -22.53
C THR A 17 -0.64 -31.18 -22.91
N GLY A 18 -1.58 -30.48 -22.22
CA GLY A 18 -1.82 -29.06 -22.46
C GLY A 18 -0.60 -28.18 -22.18
N ASN A 19 0.11 -28.44 -21.09
CA ASN A 19 1.30 -27.66 -20.69
C ASN A 19 2.50 -27.84 -21.65
N VAL A 20 2.52 -28.93 -22.45
CA VAL A 20 3.54 -29.13 -23.48
C VAL A 20 3.33 -28.21 -24.68
N PHE A 21 2.07 -27.88 -25.00
CA PHE A 21 1.73 -27.08 -26.17
C PHE A 21 1.55 -25.60 -25.88
N ASN A 22 1.02 -25.26 -24.70
CA ASN A 22 0.74 -23.87 -24.32
C ASN A 22 0.95 -23.64 -22.83
N GLU A 23 1.40 -22.43 -22.48
CA GLU A 23 1.36 -21.95 -21.10
C GLU A 23 -0.07 -21.81 -20.60
N GLY A 24 -0.26 -21.85 -19.28
CA GLY A 24 -1.57 -21.67 -18.68
C GLY A 24 -2.16 -20.30 -19.03
N LEU A 25 -3.47 -20.24 -19.24
CA LEU A 25 -4.18 -18.99 -19.59
C LEU A 25 -3.87 -17.86 -18.59
N TYR A 26 -3.76 -18.17 -17.32
CA TYR A 26 -3.41 -17.18 -16.27
C TYR A 26 -1.98 -16.69 -16.40
N ASP A 27 -1.04 -17.55 -16.74
CA ASP A 27 0.37 -17.20 -16.92
C ASP A 27 0.54 -16.27 -18.12
N ILE A 28 -0.15 -16.57 -19.23
CA ILE A 28 -0.20 -15.70 -20.40
C ILE A 28 -0.77 -14.32 -20.03
N HIS A 29 -1.84 -14.25 -19.24
CA HIS A 29 -2.42 -12.97 -18.81
C HIS A 29 -1.50 -12.19 -17.88
N ILE A 30 -0.76 -12.85 -16.98
CA ILE A 30 0.23 -12.24 -16.10
C ILE A 30 1.33 -11.58 -16.93
N HIS A 31 1.85 -12.31 -17.94
CA HIS A 31 2.87 -11.79 -18.84
C HIS A 31 2.37 -10.63 -19.71
N LEU A 32 1.21 -10.76 -20.34
CA LEU A 32 0.64 -9.72 -21.19
C LEU A 32 0.32 -8.43 -20.45
N LYS A 33 -0.18 -8.53 -19.21
CA LYS A 33 -0.55 -7.36 -18.39
C LYS A 33 0.60 -6.85 -17.52
N ASN A 34 1.78 -7.46 -17.57
CA ASN A 34 2.92 -7.16 -16.71
C ASN A 34 2.54 -7.05 -15.21
N ILE A 35 1.69 -7.99 -14.75
CA ILE A 35 1.24 -8.02 -13.36
C ILE A 35 2.42 -8.45 -12.48
N PRO A 36 2.75 -7.73 -11.40
CA PRO A 36 3.81 -8.13 -10.48
C PRO A 36 3.37 -9.38 -9.69
N PHE A 37 3.66 -10.54 -10.25
CA PHE A 37 3.36 -11.83 -9.64
C PHE A 37 4.56 -12.28 -8.81
N LEU A 38 4.30 -12.70 -7.58
CA LEU A 38 5.32 -13.26 -6.69
C LEU A 38 5.22 -14.79 -6.73
N GLU A 39 6.29 -15.43 -7.14
CA GLU A 39 6.39 -16.89 -7.23
C GLU A 39 6.29 -17.56 -5.85
N ALA A 40 6.12 -18.90 -5.84
CA ALA A 40 6.02 -19.67 -4.60
C ALA A 40 7.33 -19.63 -3.81
N GLU A 41 8.43 -19.68 -4.51
CA GLU A 41 9.77 -19.69 -3.95
C GLU A 41 10.33 -18.27 -3.90
N VAL A 42 11.17 -18.03 -2.92
CA VAL A 42 11.88 -16.77 -2.79
C VAL A 42 12.91 -16.71 -3.94
N PRO A 43 13.05 -15.58 -4.64
CA PRO A 43 14.03 -15.47 -5.70
C PRO A 43 15.44 -15.85 -5.23
N SER A 44 16.17 -16.62 -6.04
CA SER A 44 17.51 -17.10 -5.71
C SER A 44 18.51 -15.97 -5.37
N VAL A 45 18.27 -14.77 -5.89
CA VAL A 45 19.04 -13.57 -5.57
C VAL A 45 18.87 -13.19 -4.08
N ALA A 46 17.67 -13.31 -3.55
CA ALA A 46 17.38 -13.03 -2.14
C ALA A 46 17.85 -14.14 -1.19
N GLU A 47 18.06 -15.34 -1.70
CA GLU A 47 18.61 -16.46 -0.91
C GLU A 47 20.14 -16.39 -0.78
N ARG A 48 20.82 -15.95 -1.84
CA ARG A 48 22.27 -15.89 -1.89
C ARG A 48 22.87 -14.69 -1.18
N HIS A 49 22.09 -13.66 -0.96
CA HIS A 49 22.52 -12.39 -0.36
C HIS A 49 21.63 -12.03 0.82
N GLU A 50 22.25 -11.58 1.91
CA GLU A 50 21.55 -11.06 3.09
C GLU A 50 20.99 -9.68 2.82
N ILE A 51 19.96 -9.61 1.98
CA ILE A 51 19.28 -8.37 1.65
C ILE A 51 18.29 -8.03 2.77
N VAL A 52 18.32 -6.78 3.25
CA VAL A 52 17.39 -6.26 4.24
C VAL A 52 16.32 -5.37 3.59
N ALA A 53 15.18 -5.22 4.28
CA ALA A 53 14.04 -4.43 3.81
C ALA A 53 14.42 -2.98 3.46
N GLY A 54 15.30 -2.36 4.26
CA GLY A 54 15.79 -1.01 4.04
C GLY A 54 16.53 -0.79 2.70
N GLN A 55 17.16 -1.84 2.16
CA GLN A 55 17.87 -1.75 0.87
C GLN A 55 16.93 -1.79 -0.34
N VAL A 56 15.71 -2.32 -0.16
CA VAL A 56 14.75 -2.57 -1.24
C VAL A 56 13.60 -1.55 -1.23
N MET A 57 13.32 -0.96 -0.07
CA MET A 57 12.23 0.00 0.09
C MET A 57 12.39 1.24 -0.76
N SER A 58 11.27 1.85 -1.13
CA SER A 58 11.22 3.21 -1.64
C SER A 58 11.24 4.18 -0.46
N THR A 59 12.18 5.14 -0.48
CA THR A 59 12.36 6.14 0.60
C THR A 59 11.56 7.41 0.38
N ASP A 60 11.15 7.71 -0.87
CA ASP A 60 10.26 8.85 -1.17
C ASP A 60 8.81 8.51 -0.82
N VAL A 61 8.52 8.45 0.47
CA VAL A 61 7.19 8.11 0.98
C VAL A 61 6.38 9.39 1.15
N LYS A 62 5.24 9.44 0.47
CA LYS A 62 4.25 10.51 0.66
C LYS A 62 3.37 10.16 1.86
N CYS A 63 3.57 10.86 2.96
CA CYS A 63 2.81 10.69 4.20
C CYS A 63 1.73 11.75 4.35
N LEU A 64 0.70 11.43 5.13
CA LEU A 64 -0.37 12.34 5.53
C LEU A 64 -0.39 12.47 7.05
N ARG A 65 -0.92 13.58 7.57
CA ARG A 65 -1.21 13.74 9.00
C ARG A 65 -2.55 13.08 9.34
N PRO A 66 -2.79 12.75 10.62
CA PRO A 66 -4.10 12.24 11.07
C PRO A 66 -5.26 13.20 10.78
N VAL A 67 -4.98 14.49 10.82
CA VAL A 67 -5.87 15.57 10.36
C VAL A 67 -5.10 16.43 9.38
N GLU A 68 -5.62 16.54 8.16
CA GLU A 68 -4.92 17.24 7.07
C GLU A 68 -5.90 18.16 6.33
N ARG A 69 -5.39 19.21 5.65
CA ARG A 69 -6.22 20.03 4.78
C ARG A 69 -6.65 19.25 3.54
N ALA A 70 -7.91 19.37 3.17
CA ALA A 70 -8.47 18.67 2.01
C ALA A 70 -7.74 19.05 0.70
N GLY A 71 -7.28 20.30 0.58
CA GLY A 71 -6.47 20.75 -0.55
C GLY A 71 -5.14 20.01 -0.67
N ILE A 72 -4.44 19.77 0.45
CA ILE A 72 -3.17 19.03 0.47
C ILE A 72 -3.40 17.58 0.05
N VAL A 73 -4.47 16.95 0.56
CA VAL A 73 -4.82 15.57 0.16
C VAL A 73 -5.16 15.49 -1.33
N TYR A 74 -5.91 16.47 -1.86
CA TYR A 74 -6.24 16.53 -3.28
C TYR A 74 -4.98 16.69 -4.16
N ASP A 75 -4.10 17.64 -3.81
CA ASP A 75 -2.86 17.87 -4.56
C ASP A 75 -1.94 16.66 -4.52
N LEU A 76 -1.84 15.99 -3.37
CA LEU A 76 -1.10 14.75 -3.23
C LEU A 76 -1.64 13.65 -4.16
N LEU A 77 -2.95 13.44 -4.17
CA LEU A 77 -3.60 12.44 -5.03
C LEU A 77 -3.49 12.78 -6.52
N SER A 78 -3.45 14.06 -6.87
CA SER A 78 -3.27 14.54 -8.26
C SER A 78 -1.81 14.39 -8.72
N SER A 79 -0.84 14.57 -7.81
CA SER A 79 0.59 14.54 -8.14
C SER A 79 1.17 13.14 -8.28
N CYS A 80 0.56 12.12 -7.72
CA CYS A 80 1.10 10.75 -7.71
C CYS A 80 0.01 9.70 -7.91
N ASN A 81 0.42 8.49 -8.30
CA ASN A 81 -0.49 7.36 -8.54
C ASN A 81 -0.37 6.26 -7.48
N HIS A 82 0.10 6.61 -6.27
CA HIS A 82 0.24 5.66 -5.17
C HIS A 82 -1.13 5.17 -4.67
N GLY A 83 -1.21 3.89 -4.36
CA GLY A 83 -2.45 3.24 -3.89
C GLY A 83 -2.67 3.33 -2.38
N CYS A 84 -1.64 3.67 -1.61
CA CYS A 84 -1.67 3.74 -0.15
C CYS A 84 -0.74 4.83 0.36
N PHE A 85 -1.17 5.49 1.42
CA PHE A 85 -0.44 6.57 2.07
C PHE A 85 -0.34 6.29 3.58
N PRO A 86 0.86 6.25 4.14
CA PRO A 86 1.02 6.21 5.60
C PRO A 86 0.49 7.49 6.23
N ILE A 87 -0.20 7.31 7.35
CA ILE A 87 -0.61 8.40 8.23
C ILE A 87 0.42 8.44 9.34
N VAL A 88 1.09 9.58 9.52
CA VAL A 88 2.16 9.74 10.49
C VAL A 88 1.84 10.85 11.46
N ASP A 89 2.16 10.62 12.72
CA ASP A 89 2.10 11.64 13.75
C ASP A 89 3.43 12.40 13.80
N ILE A 90 3.38 13.65 13.37
CA ILE A 90 4.56 14.51 13.33
C ILE A 90 4.98 14.93 14.73
N SER A 91 4.04 15.12 15.67
CA SER A 91 4.33 15.49 17.06
C SER A 91 5.19 14.44 17.76
N SER A 92 5.03 13.18 17.41
CA SER A 92 5.82 12.04 17.89
C SER A 92 7.03 11.72 16.98
N GLY A 93 7.51 12.69 16.20
CA GLY A 93 8.68 12.52 15.33
C GLY A 93 8.45 11.67 14.08
N GLY A 94 7.21 11.59 13.58
CA GLY A 94 6.87 10.84 12.37
C GLY A 94 6.53 9.36 12.62
N THR A 95 6.05 9.02 13.81
CA THR A 95 5.60 7.66 14.12
C THR A 95 4.39 7.27 13.27
N LEU A 96 4.34 6.01 12.87
CA LEU A 96 3.24 5.47 12.09
C LEU A 96 1.96 5.39 12.94
N TYR A 97 0.96 6.19 12.57
CA TYR A 97 -0.38 6.13 13.15
C TYR A 97 -1.25 5.10 12.45
N GLY A 98 -1.15 5.00 11.12
CA GLY A 98 -1.96 4.10 10.32
C GLY A 98 -1.70 4.24 8.83
N THR A 99 -2.60 3.71 8.01
CA THR A 99 -2.53 3.85 6.55
C THR A 99 -3.89 4.18 5.97
N ALA A 100 -3.91 5.01 4.92
CA ALA A 100 -5.11 5.31 4.15
C ALA A 100 -4.95 4.83 2.70
N SER A 101 -5.99 4.22 2.14
CA SER A 101 -6.00 3.85 0.73
C SER A 101 -6.41 5.04 -0.14
N ARG A 102 -5.85 5.10 -1.37
CA ARG A 102 -6.24 6.10 -2.37
C ARG A 102 -7.76 6.12 -2.61
N ALA A 103 -8.36 4.94 -2.75
CA ALA A 103 -9.80 4.79 -2.98
C ALA A 103 -10.63 5.44 -1.86
N MET A 104 -10.24 5.22 -0.61
CA MET A 104 -10.86 5.84 0.56
C MET A 104 -10.74 7.36 0.50
N LEU A 105 -9.53 7.88 0.27
CA LEU A 105 -9.27 9.32 0.22
C LEU A 105 -10.10 9.99 -0.89
N CYS A 106 -10.14 9.43 -2.11
CA CYS A 106 -10.98 9.94 -3.19
C CYS A 106 -12.47 9.94 -2.81
N THR A 107 -12.94 8.89 -2.13
CA THR A 107 -14.34 8.81 -1.69
C THR A 107 -14.67 9.87 -0.65
N LEU A 108 -13.78 10.12 0.31
CA LEU A 108 -13.95 11.16 1.33
C LEU A 108 -13.98 12.57 0.72
N LEU A 109 -13.09 12.84 -0.24
CA LEU A 109 -13.06 14.11 -0.96
C LEU A 109 -14.33 14.30 -1.79
N GLN A 110 -14.78 13.30 -2.54
CA GLN A 110 -16.00 13.38 -3.35
C GLN A 110 -17.25 13.61 -2.48
N ARG A 111 -17.31 13.00 -1.29
CA ARG A 111 -18.41 13.14 -0.36
C ARG A 111 -18.32 14.38 0.53
N ARG A 112 -17.28 15.20 0.35
CA ARG A 112 -17.04 16.41 1.13
C ARG A 112 -17.09 16.14 2.64
N ALA A 113 -16.41 15.09 3.09
CA ALA A 113 -16.30 14.76 4.51
C ALA A 113 -15.38 15.75 5.25
N PHE A 114 -15.64 17.05 5.08
CA PHE A 114 -14.81 18.13 5.57
C PHE A 114 -15.36 18.73 6.86
N GLY A 115 -14.45 19.07 7.77
CA GLY A 115 -14.74 19.99 8.87
C GLY A 115 -14.51 21.43 8.45
N PRO A 116 -15.13 22.40 9.15
CA PRO A 116 -14.99 23.82 8.82
C PRO A 116 -13.53 24.28 8.90
N ALA A 117 -13.17 25.27 8.07
CA ALA A 117 -11.82 25.83 8.03
C ALA A 117 -11.34 26.38 9.38
N ASP A 118 -12.27 26.94 10.16
CA ASP A 118 -11.97 27.58 11.46
C ASP A 118 -11.85 26.60 12.63
N ALA A 119 -12.14 25.31 12.42
CA ALA A 119 -12.19 24.32 13.50
C ALA A 119 -10.83 24.08 14.18
N HIS A 120 -9.73 24.41 13.51
CA HIS A 120 -8.36 24.21 14.01
C HIS A 120 -7.74 25.43 14.70
N SER A 121 -8.39 26.60 14.63
CA SER A 121 -7.85 27.82 15.26
C SER A 121 -7.84 27.78 16.80
N HIS A 122 -8.50 26.78 17.41
CA HIS A 122 -8.63 26.59 18.84
C HIS A 122 -8.18 25.21 19.36
N ALA A 123 -7.59 24.37 18.50
CA ALA A 123 -7.05 23.08 18.92
C ALA A 123 -5.53 23.16 18.86
N ASP A 124 -4.88 23.06 20.03
CA ASP A 124 -3.44 22.84 20.10
C ASP A 124 -3.05 21.70 19.17
N GLU A 125 -2.04 21.90 18.34
CA GLU A 125 -1.56 20.94 17.32
C GLU A 125 -1.20 19.58 17.94
N ASP A 126 -1.03 19.50 19.25
CA ASP A 126 -0.63 18.32 20.01
C ASP A 126 -1.81 17.49 20.57
N SER A 127 -3.05 17.95 20.48
CA SER A 127 -4.14 17.16 21.06
C SER A 127 -4.71 16.15 20.04
N LEU A 128 -4.17 14.93 20.06
CA LEU A 128 -4.85 13.72 19.52
C LEU A 128 -6.17 13.41 20.26
N GLY A 129 -6.79 14.42 20.87
CA GLY A 129 -8.01 14.31 21.66
C GLY A 129 -9.21 13.82 20.83
N PRO A 130 -10.27 13.30 21.50
CA PRO A 130 -11.41 12.64 20.85
C PRO A 130 -12.34 13.56 20.06
N ARG A 131 -12.05 14.88 19.94
CA ARG A 131 -12.92 15.83 19.24
C ARG A 131 -12.86 15.59 17.73
N ARG A 132 -13.96 15.16 17.16
CA ARG A 132 -14.12 14.97 15.72
C ARG A 132 -14.22 16.31 15.03
N LEU A 133 -13.40 16.51 14.00
CA LEU A 133 -13.34 17.78 13.26
C LEU A 133 -14.23 17.77 12.00
N SER A 134 -14.63 16.60 11.52
CA SER A 134 -15.43 16.46 10.30
C SER A 134 -16.67 15.58 10.51
N PRO A 135 -17.74 15.75 9.70
CA PRO A 135 -18.89 14.87 9.73
C PRO A 135 -18.46 13.45 9.36
N LEU A 136 -18.91 12.47 10.15
CA LEU A 136 -18.59 11.08 9.93
C LEU A 136 -19.36 10.55 8.72
N VAL A 137 -18.64 10.12 7.69
CA VAL A 137 -19.23 9.32 6.62
C VAL A 137 -19.39 7.89 7.14
N GLN A 138 -20.61 7.37 7.15
CA GLN A 138 -20.87 6.01 7.60
C GLN A 138 -20.18 4.98 6.68
N TRP A 139 -19.68 3.91 7.27
CA TRP A 139 -19.01 2.82 6.57
C TRP A 139 -19.85 2.25 5.42
N ASP A 140 -21.14 2.05 5.64
CA ASP A 140 -22.10 1.58 4.60
C ASP A 140 -22.09 2.46 3.35
N ALA A 141 -21.88 3.76 3.51
CA ALA A 141 -21.81 4.68 2.39
C ALA A 141 -20.51 4.53 1.59
N ILE A 142 -19.42 4.11 2.24
CA ILE A 142 -18.14 3.84 1.59
C ILE A 142 -18.18 2.46 0.92
N GLU A 143 -18.75 1.46 1.59
CA GLU A 143 -18.87 0.10 1.08
C GLU A 143 -19.73 0.01 -0.18
N LYS A 144 -20.82 0.78 -0.24
CA LYS A 144 -21.70 0.85 -1.44
C LYS A 144 -20.99 1.32 -2.71
N VAL A 145 -19.84 1.96 -2.59
CA VAL A 145 -19.03 2.43 -3.74
C VAL A 145 -18.17 1.31 -4.31
N PHE A 146 -17.92 0.24 -3.53
CA PHE A 146 -17.19 -0.94 -4.01
C PHE A 146 -17.94 -1.64 -5.17
N PRO A 147 -17.28 -2.10 -6.23
CA PRO A 147 -15.83 -2.04 -6.49
C PRO A 147 -15.38 -0.80 -7.30
N ARG A 148 -16.30 0.11 -7.65
CA ARG A 148 -16.04 1.27 -8.52
C ARG A 148 -15.84 2.53 -7.70
N TYR A 149 -14.67 2.60 -7.04
CA TYR A 149 -14.32 3.80 -6.30
C TYR A 149 -14.10 4.99 -7.25
N PRO A 150 -14.43 6.22 -6.80
CA PRO A 150 -14.16 7.43 -7.57
C PRO A 150 -12.67 7.61 -7.82
N THR A 151 -12.33 8.16 -8.97
CA THR A 151 -10.97 8.60 -9.28
C THR A 151 -10.79 10.06 -8.84
N ILE A 152 -9.57 10.55 -8.84
CA ILE A 152 -9.32 11.95 -8.48
C ILE A 152 -9.94 12.90 -9.51
N ASP A 153 -10.09 12.47 -10.77
CA ASP A 153 -10.70 13.24 -11.84
C ASP A 153 -12.21 13.44 -11.64
N ASP A 154 -12.85 12.56 -10.86
CA ASP A 154 -14.27 12.66 -10.51
C ASP A 154 -14.51 13.63 -9.34
N VAL A 155 -13.46 14.16 -8.72
CA VAL A 155 -13.54 15.01 -7.54
C VAL A 155 -13.46 16.49 -7.94
N ILE A 156 -14.55 17.20 -7.76
CA ILE A 156 -14.60 18.66 -8.00
C ILE A 156 -14.42 19.39 -6.67
N MET A 157 -13.31 20.12 -6.53
CA MET A 157 -13.01 20.91 -5.35
C MET A 157 -13.09 22.41 -5.62
N THR A 158 -13.79 23.12 -4.73
CA THR A 158 -13.79 24.59 -4.73
C THR A 158 -12.63 25.12 -3.88
N ASN A 159 -12.27 26.40 -4.05
CA ASN A 159 -11.23 27.03 -3.24
C ASN A 159 -11.55 26.97 -1.73
N ASN A 160 -12.81 27.10 -1.37
CA ASN A 160 -13.25 26.99 0.01
C ASN A 160 -13.10 25.57 0.56
N ASP A 161 -13.38 24.53 -0.26
CA ASP A 161 -13.21 23.13 0.13
C ASP A 161 -11.72 22.81 0.43
N ARG A 162 -10.79 23.46 -0.27
CA ARG A 162 -9.35 23.23 -0.10
C ARG A 162 -8.83 23.66 1.28
N GLU A 163 -9.45 24.67 1.87
CA GLU A 163 -9.10 25.18 3.22
C GLU A 163 -9.74 24.35 4.35
N CYS A 164 -10.74 23.54 4.03
CA CYS A 164 -11.40 22.67 5.00
C CYS A 164 -10.48 21.56 5.50
N TRP A 165 -10.77 21.05 6.71
CA TRP A 165 -10.02 19.99 7.35
C TRP A 165 -10.66 18.62 7.12
N LEU A 166 -9.83 17.63 6.84
CA LEU A 166 -10.21 16.22 6.68
C LEU A 166 -9.60 15.40 7.82
N ASP A 167 -10.46 14.81 8.65
CA ASP A 167 -10.06 13.93 9.73
C ASP A 167 -9.95 12.49 9.22
N LEU A 168 -8.72 11.96 9.13
CA LEU A 168 -8.42 10.62 8.63
C LEU A 168 -8.45 9.56 9.71
N ARG A 169 -8.49 9.93 11.00
CA ARG A 169 -8.44 9.02 12.14
C ARG A 169 -9.54 7.95 12.12
N PRO A 170 -10.80 8.27 11.79
CA PRO A 170 -11.88 7.28 11.75
C PRO A 170 -11.80 6.30 10.57
N TYR A 171 -11.05 6.65 9.52
CA TYR A 171 -11.04 5.93 8.25
C TYR A 171 -9.74 5.21 7.97
N GLY A 172 -8.65 5.61 8.62
CA GLY A 172 -7.35 4.97 8.48
C GLY A 172 -7.34 3.56 9.07
N ASN A 173 -6.61 2.65 8.43
CA ASN A 173 -6.27 1.38 9.06
C ASN A 173 -5.21 1.63 10.14
N THR A 174 -5.60 1.56 11.40
CA THR A 174 -4.74 1.81 12.56
C THR A 174 -3.84 0.64 12.95
N ALA A 175 -4.03 -0.53 12.34
CA ALA A 175 -3.20 -1.71 12.54
C ALA A 175 -2.61 -2.21 11.20
N PRO A 176 -1.85 -1.37 10.47
CA PRO A 176 -1.23 -1.79 9.21
C PRO A 176 -0.12 -2.80 9.51
N TYR A 177 0.10 -3.72 8.57
CA TYR A 177 1.30 -4.54 8.63
C TYR A 177 2.53 -3.67 8.42
N THR A 178 3.51 -3.85 9.31
CA THR A 178 4.79 -3.15 9.25
C THR A 178 5.94 -4.14 9.31
N ILE A 179 7.10 -3.70 8.89
CA ILE A 179 8.34 -4.45 9.02
C ILE A 179 9.48 -3.49 9.38
N ASN A 180 10.43 -3.97 10.17
CA ASN A 180 11.62 -3.18 10.49
C ASN A 180 12.57 -3.12 9.28
N GLU A 181 13.26 -2.00 9.09
CA GLU A 181 14.23 -1.80 8.01
C GLU A 181 15.34 -2.84 7.98
N THR A 182 15.72 -3.39 9.16
CA THR A 182 16.75 -4.43 9.30
C THR A 182 16.24 -5.85 9.04
N ALA A 183 14.93 -6.03 8.82
CA ALA A 183 14.36 -7.36 8.58
C ALA A 183 14.80 -7.93 7.23
N SER A 184 15.00 -9.26 7.19
CA SER A 184 15.41 -9.93 5.96
C SER A 184 14.35 -9.84 4.86
N ILE A 185 14.80 -9.72 3.63
CA ILE A 185 13.91 -9.68 2.46
C ILE A 185 13.12 -10.98 2.30
N GLN A 186 13.67 -12.12 2.72
CA GLN A 186 12.97 -13.40 2.71
C GLN A 186 11.71 -13.38 3.58
N ARG A 187 11.81 -12.79 4.79
CA ARG A 187 10.66 -12.59 5.68
C ARG A 187 9.65 -11.66 5.04
N THR A 188 10.11 -10.55 4.45
CA THR A 188 9.27 -9.59 3.74
C THR A 188 8.51 -10.27 2.59
N TYR A 189 9.20 -11.04 1.78
CA TYR A 189 8.62 -11.79 0.66
C TYR A 189 7.52 -12.76 1.11
N ARG A 190 7.80 -13.54 2.17
CA ARG A 190 6.80 -14.46 2.76
C ARG A 190 5.56 -13.73 3.25
N LEU A 191 5.71 -12.58 3.92
CA LEU A 191 4.58 -11.75 4.37
C LEU A 191 3.70 -11.31 3.18
N PHE A 192 4.32 -10.77 2.12
CA PHE A 192 3.59 -10.35 0.92
C PHE A 192 2.81 -11.51 0.29
N ARG A 193 3.43 -12.68 0.23
CA ARG A 193 2.80 -13.83 -0.38
C ARG A 193 1.70 -14.45 0.48
N THR A 194 1.97 -14.65 1.77
CA THR A 194 1.03 -15.31 2.69
C THR A 194 -0.20 -14.45 2.95
N LEU A 195 -0.01 -13.16 3.16
CA LEU A 195 -1.09 -12.22 3.49
C LEU A 195 -1.67 -11.51 2.27
N GLY A 196 -1.14 -11.76 1.08
CA GLY A 196 -1.63 -11.12 -0.14
C GLY A 196 -1.43 -9.61 -0.18
N LEU A 197 -0.41 -9.09 0.52
CA LEU A 197 -0.19 -7.66 0.66
C LEU A 197 0.06 -6.99 -0.69
N ARG A 198 -0.33 -5.72 -0.81
CA ARG A 198 -0.03 -4.85 -1.95
C ARG A 198 1.10 -3.88 -1.64
N HIS A 199 1.20 -3.47 -0.39
CA HIS A 199 2.20 -2.55 0.15
C HIS A 199 2.46 -2.88 1.60
N LEU A 200 3.64 -2.54 2.09
CA LEU A 200 4.08 -2.79 3.46
C LEU A 200 4.91 -1.58 3.91
N CYS A 201 4.53 -0.97 5.03
CA CYS A 201 5.29 0.12 5.60
C CYS A 201 6.55 -0.41 6.28
N VAL A 202 7.68 0.22 5.99
CA VAL A 202 8.95 -0.06 6.65
C VAL A 202 9.16 1.00 7.73
N VAL A 203 9.46 0.53 8.93
CA VAL A 203 9.65 1.40 10.09
C VAL A 203 11.03 1.17 10.71
N ASN A 204 11.54 2.19 11.38
CA ASN A 204 12.74 2.06 12.20
C ASN A 204 12.38 1.53 13.61
N HIS A 205 13.39 1.47 14.50
CA HIS A 205 13.22 1.02 15.89
C HIS A 205 12.28 1.90 16.72
N ASN A 206 12.08 3.16 16.31
CA ASN A 206 11.20 4.13 16.97
C ASN A 206 9.79 4.14 16.38
N ASN A 207 9.44 3.14 15.55
CA ASN A 207 8.17 3.06 14.81
C ASN A 207 7.92 4.24 13.85
N GLN A 208 8.98 4.93 13.41
CA GLN A 208 8.89 6.00 12.42
C GLN A 208 8.95 5.40 11.02
N VAL A 209 8.16 5.94 10.10
CA VAL A 209 8.11 5.47 8.71
C VAL A 209 9.39 5.91 7.98
N VAL A 210 10.18 4.95 7.54
CA VAL A 210 11.41 5.17 6.76
C VAL A 210 11.26 4.80 5.30
N GLY A 211 10.27 3.98 4.95
CA GLY A 211 10.05 3.54 3.59
C GLY A 211 8.75 2.77 3.39
N ILE A 212 8.50 2.40 2.15
CA ILE A 212 7.40 1.52 1.76
C ILE A 212 7.91 0.50 0.75
N ILE A 213 7.43 -0.74 0.86
CA ILE A 213 7.72 -1.81 -0.07
C ILE A 213 6.44 -2.22 -0.78
N THR A 214 6.52 -2.44 -2.07
CA THR A 214 5.43 -2.94 -2.92
C THR A 214 5.82 -4.28 -3.56
N ARG A 215 4.86 -4.96 -4.19
CA ARG A 215 5.16 -6.22 -4.91
C ARG A 215 6.18 -6.04 -6.03
N LYS A 216 6.22 -4.86 -6.67
CA LYS A 216 7.17 -4.56 -7.75
C LYS A 216 8.61 -4.57 -7.26
N ASP A 217 8.83 -4.15 -6.01
CA ASP A 217 10.16 -4.07 -5.41
C ASP A 217 10.72 -5.46 -5.06
N LEU A 218 9.84 -6.45 -4.91
CA LEU A 218 10.20 -7.85 -4.59
C LEU A 218 10.41 -8.73 -5.82
N LEU A 219 10.25 -8.20 -7.02
CA LEU A 219 10.53 -8.95 -8.25
C LEU A 219 12.05 -9.19 -8.42
N PRO A 220 12.47 -10.31 -9.03
CA PRO A 220 13.89 -10.66 -9.17
C PRO A 220 14.75 -9.54 -9.78
N GLY A 221 14.24 -8.87 -10.81
CA GLY A 221 14.93 -7.76 -11.46
C GLY A 221 15.07 -6.50 -10.58
N ALA A 222 14.11 -6.25 -9.68
CA ALA A 222 14.19 -5.14 -8.74
C ALA A 222 15.19 -5.45 -7.62
N LEU A 223 15.17 -6.66 -7.08
CA LEU A 223 16.12 -7.12 -6.06
C LEU A 223 17.56 -7.09 -6.56
N SER A 224 17.81 -7.51 -7.80
CA SER A 224 19.14 -7.42 -8.41
C SER A 224 19.64 -5.98 -8.53
N ARG A 225 18.78 -5.04 -8.89
CA ARG A 225 19.12 -3.60 -8.97
C ARG A 225 19.43 -3.01 -7.58
N SER A 226 18.68 -3.39 -6.56
CA SER A 226 18.92 -2.93 -5.18
C SER A 226 20.28 -3.41 -4.66
N LEU A 227 20.69 -4.64 -4.97
CA LEU A 227 22.01 -5.17 -4.65
C LEU A 227 23.14 -4.36 -5.31
N MET A 228 22.96 -3.99 -6.57
CA MET A 228 23.98 -3.18 -7.28
C MET A 228 24.13 -1.80 -6.66
N ARG A 229 23.03 -1.16 -6.26
CA ARG A 229 23.05 0.13 -5.58
C ARG A 229 23.72 0.06 -4.19
N GLY A 230 23.42 -0.97 -3.42
CA GLY A 230 24.04 -1.18 -2.10
C GLY A 230 25.55 -1.42 -2.17
N ARG A 231 26.05 -2.06 -3.23
CA ARG A 231 27.48 -2.23 -3.44
C ARG A 231 28.20 -0.94 -3.81
N GLN A 232 27.58 -0.06 -4.59
CA GLN A 232 28.17 1.25 -4.94
C GLN A 232 28.30 2.17 -3.73
N ALA A 233 27.31 2.18 -2.82
CA ALA A 233 27.36 2.98 -1.60
C ALA A 233 28.39 2.51 -0.55
N HIS A 234 28.97 1.32 -0.71
CA HIS A 234 30.04 0.80 0.17
C HIS A 234 31.45 1.10 -0.35
N PHE A 235 31.60 1.65 -1.54
CA PHE A 235 32.88 1.99 -2.16
C PHE A 235 33.14 3.51 -2.22
N GLU A 236 32.21 4.34 -1.75
CA GLU A 236 32.36 5.78 -1.47
C GLU A 236 32.55 6.00 0.04
#